data_ff148f1192165af309edb99717ca6fbd
#
_entry.id   ff148f1192165af309edb99717ca6fbd
#
_cell.length_a   1.000
_cell.length_b   1.000
_cell.length_c   1.000
_cell.angle_alpha   90.00
_cell.angle_beta   90.00
_cell.angle_gamma   90.00
#
_symmetry.space_group_name_H-M   'P 1'
#
loop_
_entity.id
_entity.type
_entity.pdbx_description
1 polymer ?
#
loop_
_entity_poly.entity_id
_entity_poly.type
_entity_poly.pdbx_seq_one_letter_code
_entity_poly.pdbx_strand_id
1 'polypeptide(L)'
;MKNNEIIELLSELVEIPSISSLEENQKDVLESANYISDLFKKVGLKSKVTSSKNSKPAVLAQTEIDPSKKTVLLYAHHDVQPVGDINKWDTDPFKPEIIDGRLFARGSGDNKAGVVTHYEVVKKLIDDVPVNIKIFIEGEEEIGSPFMAEFIEENKENLEADVIVIADSGNIKSGVPTITTSLRGLVDGIIV
;
A
#
# COMPACT_ATOMS: atom_id res chain seq x y z
N MET A 1 -18.37 11.29 -3.97
CA MET A 1 -17.03 11.32 -4.59
C MET A 1 -17.20 11.04 -6.06
N LYS A 2 -16.56 11.80 -6.90
CA LYS A 2 -16.55 11.49 -8.33
C LYS A 2 -15.58 10.32 -8.49
N ASN A 3 -16.02 9.21 -9.07
CA ASN A 3 -15.16 8.04 -9.34
C ASN A 3 -13.87 8.41 -10.09
N ASN A 4 -13.87 9.52 -10.81
CA ASN A 4 -12.71 10.03 -11.56
C ASN A 4 -11.52 10.40 -10.66
N GLU A 5 -11.75 11.04 -9.49
CA GLU A 5 -10.65 11.45 -8.60
C GLU A 5 -9.87 10.26 -8.02
N ILE A 6 -10.59 9.17 -7.69
CA ILE A 6 -9.97 7.92 -7.19
C ILE A 6 -9.16 7.25 -8.30
N ILE A 7 -9.70 7.23 -9.52
CA ILE A 7 -9.04 6.65 -10.68
C ILE A 7 -7.80 7.46 -11.06
N GLU A 8 -7.90 8.79 -11.06
CA GLU A 8 -6.76 9.69 -11.33
C GLU A 8 -5.64 9.46 -10.31
N LEU A 9 -5.98 9.45 -9.01
CA LEU A 9 -4.99 9.20 -7.95
C LEU A 9 -4.31 7.83 -8.08
N LEU A 10 -5.09 6.78 -8.35
CA LEU A 10 -4.54 5.44 -8.56
C LEU A 10 -3.65 5.40 -9.81
N SER A 11 -4.04 6.09 -10.87
CA SER A 11 -3.27 6.20 -12.11
C SER A 11 -1.92 6.86 -11.87
N GLU A 12 -1.90 8.03 -11.20
CA GLU A 12 -0.65 8.72 -10.84
C GLU A 12 0.29 7.82 -10.02
N LEU A 13 -0.26 7.07 -9.06
CA LEU A 13 0.55 6.19 -8.23
C LEU A 13 1.08 4.98 -9.02
N VAL A 14 0.29 4.43 -9.93
CA VAL A 14 0.67 3.28 -10.77
C VAL A 14 1.74 3.63 -11.79
N GLU A 15 1.77 4.87 -12.29
CA GLU A 15 2.80 5.35 -13.22
C GLU A 15 4.22 5.32 -12.62
N ILE A 16 4.36 5.26 -11.28
CA ILE A 16 5.65 5.11 -10.61
C ILE A 16 6.02 3.63 -10.56
N PRO A 17 7.05 3.15 -11.30
CA PRO A 17 7.40 1.73 -11.38
C PRO A 17 8.21 1.26 -10.15
N SER A 18 7.58 1.25 -8.99
CA SER A 18 8.20 0.91 -7.69
C SER A 18 8.52 -0.56 -7.53
N ILE A 19 9.32 -1.14 -8.44
CA ILE A 19 9.73 -2.54 -8.43
C ILE A 19 10.80 -2.75 -7.37
N SER A 20 10.45 -3.37 -6.24
CA SER A 20 11.35 -3.53 -5.09
C SER A 20 12.55 -4.45 -5.35
N SER A 21 12.39 -5.44 -6.22
CA SER A 21 13.41 -6.45 -6.54
C SER A 21 14.51 -5.96 -7.48
N LEU A 22 14.33 -4.84 -8.19
CA LEU A 22 15.29 -4.34 -9.17
C LEU A 22 16.09 -3.13 -8.64
N GLU A 23 17.42 -3.17 -8.82
CA GLU A 23 18.30 -2.11 -8.36
C GLU A 23 18.06 -0.79 -9.11
N GLU A 24 17.79 -0.84 -10.39
CA GLU A 24 17.45 0.33 -11.21
C GLU A 24 16.20 1.07 -10.76
N ASN A 25 15.26 0.39 -10.10
CA ASN A 25 13.99 0.97 -9.63
C ASN A 25 14.02 1.47 -8.17
N GLN A 26 15.17 1.46 -7.49
CA GLN A 26 15.22 1.89 -6.09
C GLN A 26 14.85 3.37 -5.90
N LYS A 27 15.08 4.20 -6.91
CA LYS A 27 14.63 5.60 -6.92
C LYS A 27 13.12 5.70 -7.02
N ASP A 28 12.50 4.85 -7.83
CA ASP A 28 11.05 4.82 -8.02
C ASP A 28 10.33 4.30 -6.77
N VAL A 29 10.94 3.33 -6.06
CA VAL A 29 10.46 2.88 -4.74
C VAL A 29 10.46 4.04 -3.74
N LEU A 30 11.53 4.84 -3.68
CA LEU A 30 11.60 6.02 -2.82
C LEU A 30 10.60 7.11 -3.28
N GLU A 31 10.46 7.33 -4.58
CA GLU A 31 9.49 8.28 -5.15
C GLU A 31 8.07 7.91 -4.78
N SER A 32 7.69 6.64 -4.92
CA SER A 32 6.38 6.12 -4.53
C SER A 32 6.11 6.34 -3.03
N ALA A 33 7.09 6.04 -2.17
CA ALA A 33 6.97 6.29 -0.73
C ALA A 33 6.77 7.78 -0.41
N ASN A 34 7.54 8.67 -1.05
CA ASN A 34 7.41 10.12 -0.85
C ASN A 34 6.04 10.63 -1.32
N TYR A 35 5.59 10.20 -2.50
CA TYR A 35 4.28 10.55 -3.03
C TYR A 35 3.16 10.18 -2.04
N ILE A 36 3.17 8.95 -1.53
CA ILE A 36 2.19 8.46 -0.56
C ILE A 36 2.28 9.23 0.77
N SER A 37 3.48 9.49 1.27
CA SER A 37 3.66 10.29 2.48
C SER A 37 3.05 11.67 2.35
N ASP A 38 3.20 12.30 1.19
CA ASP A 38 2.65 13.64 0.93
C ASP A 38 1.12 13.60 0.78
N LEU A 39 0.54 12.53 0.26
CA LEU A 39 -0.91 12.32 0.27
C LEU A 39 -1.46 12.33 1.71
N PHE A 40 -0.87 11.53 2.62
CA PHE A 40 -1.34 11.49 4.00
C PHE A 40 -1.11 12.81 4.75
N LYS A 41 -0.06 13.56 4.45
CA LYS A 41 0.13 14.93 4.97
C LYS A 41 -0.98 15.88 4.52
N LYS A 42 -1.41 15.81 3.24
CA LYS A 42 -2.48 16.65 2.69
C LYS A 42 -3.82 16.48 3.41
N VAL A 43 -4.07 15.30 3.98
CA VAL A 43 -5.28 15.02 4.78
C VAL A 43 -5.07 15.19 6.30
N GLY A 44 -3.96 15.79 6.71
CA GLY A 44 -3.73 16.21 8.09
C GLY A 44 -3.02 15.18 8.98
N LEU A 45 -2.53 14.06 8.45
CA LEU A 45 -1.75 13.12 9.24
C LEU A 45 -0.30 13.58 9.39
N LYS A 46 0.31 13.25 10.53
CA LYS A 46 1.76 13.29 10.69
C LYS A 46 2.34 12.10 9.91
N SER A 47 3.00 12.36 8.79
CA SER A 47 3.52 11.33 7.89
C SER A 47 5.01 11.50 7.63
N LYS A 48 5.71 10.37 7.55
CA LYS A 48 7.14 10.29 7.22
C LYS A 48 7.45 9.07 6.36
N VAL A 49 8.45 9.19 5.50
CA VAL A 49 9.13 8.05 4.88
C VAL A 49 10.25 7.60 5.82
N THR A 50 10.36 6.30 6.04
CA THR A 50 11.39 5.70 6.91
C THR A 50 11.80 4.33 6.41
N SER A 51 12.98 3.88 6.80
CA SER A 51 13.50 2.54 6.54
C SER A 51 14.19 2.05 7.81
N SER A 52 14.23 0.75 8.05
CA SER A 52 15.27 0.18 8.89
C SER A 52 16.61 0.19 8.15
N LYS A 53 17.67 -0.25 8.79
CA LYS A 53 19.02 -0.23 8.20
C LYS A 53 19.08 -0.88 6.81
N ASN A 54 18.29 -1.92 6.58
CA ASN A 54 18.36 -2.73 5.37
C ASN A 54 17.05 -2.74 4.57
N SER A 55 15.93 -2.29 5.16
CA SER A 55 14.62 -2.34 4.50
C SER A 55 14.48 -1.30 3.39
N LYS A 56 13.57 -1.53 2.48
CA LYS A 56 13.15 -0.52 1.51
C LYS A 56 12.38 0.61 2.20
N PRO A 57 12.27 1.79 1.55
CA PRO A 57 11.46 2.89 2.06
C PRO A 57 10.00 2.49 2.29
N ALA A 58 9.50 2.75 3.48
CA ALA A 58 8.13 2.57 3.88
C ALA A 58 7.52 3.90 4.37
N VAL A 59 6.20 3.99 4.43
CA VAL A 59 5.48 5.15 4.93
C VAL A 59 4.83 4.84 6.27
N LEU A 60 5.12 5.65 7.27
CA LEU A 60 4.41 5.68 8.53
C LEU A 60 3.66 7.01 8.64
N ALA A 61 2.35 6.93 8.91
CA ALA A 61 1.56 8.12 9.16
C ALA A 61 0.57 7.89 10.31
N GLN A 62 0.15 8.96 10.99
CA GLN A 62 -0.80 8.84 12.08
C GLN A 62 -1.56 10.15 12.33
N THR A 63 -2.74 10.02 12.91
CA THR A 63 -3.47 11.14 13.54
C THR A 63 -2.73 11.62 14.78
N GLU A 64 -3.17 12.74 15.38
CA GLU A 64 -2.81 13.03 16.78
C GLU A 64 -3.37 11.90 17.65
N ILE A 65 -2.53 11.32 18.51
CA ILE A 65 -2.89 10.15 19.31
C ILE A 65 -3.58 10.60 20.62
N ASP A 66 -4.82 10.16 20.78
CA ASP A 66 -5.60 10.28 22.02
C ASP A 66 -5.53 8.94 22.77
N PRO A 67 -4.88 8.88 23.96
CA PRO A 67 -4.71 7.63 24.70
C PRO A 67 -6.02 7.04 25.23
N SER A 68 -7.12 7.78 25.20
CA SER A 68 -8.46 7.29 25.58
C SER A 68 -9.17 6.53 24.46
N LYS A 69 -8.66 6.61 23.22
CA LYS A 69 -9.25 5.98 22.04
C LYS A 69 -8.51 4.72 21.64
N LYS A 70 -9.26 3.80 21.05
CA LYS A 70 -8.67 2.64 20.36
C LYS A 70 -7.86 3.08 19.14
N THR A 71 -6.84 2.30 18.79
CA THR A 71 -5.96 2.55 17.65
C THR A 71 -6.16 1.51 16.57
N VAL A 72 -6.38 1.96 15.35
CA VAL A 72 -6.47 1.13 14.14
C VAL A 72 -5.24 1.39 13.27
N LEU A 73 -4.53 0.33 12.90
CA LEU A 73 -3.43 0.37 11.94
C LEU A 73 -3.96 -0.10 10.58
N LEU A 74 -3.81 0.74 9.56
CA LEU A 74 -4.14 0.44 8.18
C LEU A 74 -2.86 0.05 7.43
N TYR A 75 -2.81 -1.17 6.89
CA TYR A 75 -1.67 -1.71 6.18
C TYR A 75 -1.98 -1.93 4.71
N ALA A 76 -1.03 -1.58 3.85
CA ALA A 76 -0.91 -1.94 2.44
C ALA A 76 0.56 -1.90 2.04
N HIS A 77 0.90 -2.29 0.81
CA HIS A 77 2.24 -2.10 0.26
C HIS A 77 2.22 -1.26 -1.03
N HIS A 78 3.33 -0.61 -1.34
CA HIS A 78 3.45 0.26 -2.51
C HIS A 78 4.45 -0.23 -3.56
N ASP A 79 5.24 -1.22 -3.21
CA ASP A 79 6.10 -1.90 -4.18
C ASP A 79 5.30 -2.84 -5.06
N VAL A 80 5.89 -3.23 -6.18
CA VAL A 80 5.26 -4.06 -7.19
C VAL A 80 6.24 -5.08 -7.76
N GLN A 81 5.68 -6.20 -8.25
CA GLN A 81 6.44 -7.20 -9.00
C GLN A 81 6.99 -6.65 -10.34
N PRO A 82 8.11 -7.17 -10.84
CA PRO A 82 8.51 -6.96 -12.22
C PRO A 82 7.41 -7.32 -13.21
N VAL A 83 7.44 -6.67 -14.37
CA VAL A 83 6.42 -6.87 -15.41
C VAL A 83 6.46 -8.27 -16.06
N GLY A 84 7.57 -8.99 -15.92
CA GLY A 84 7.79 -10.26 -16.59
C GLY A 84 7.95 -10.11 -18.11
N ASP A 85 7.37 -11.02 -18.88
CA ASP A 85 7.40 -10.95 -20.35
C ASP A 85 6.48 -9.84 -20.85
N ILE A 86 7.04 -8.73 -21.32
CA ILE A 86 6.31 -7.56 -21.82
C ILE A 86 5.38 -7.90 -23.00
N ASN A 87 5.68 -8.94 -23.77
CA ASN A 87 4.85 -9.33 -24.93
C ASN A 87 3.52 -10.00 -24.49
N LYS A 88 3.35 -10.28 -23.22
CA LYS A 88 2.10 -10.82 -22.64
C LYS A 88 1.18 -9.75 -22.10
N TRP A 89 1.58 -8.50 -22.17
CA TRP A 89 0.75 -7.37 -21.77
C TRP A 89 0.01 -6.83 -22.99
N ASP A 90 -1.29 -6.60 -22.84
CA ASP A 90 -2.11 -5.93 -23.84
C ASP A 90 -1.96 -4.41 -23.82
N THR A 91 -1.47 -3.86 -22.70
CA THR A 91 -1.22 -2.44 -22.47
C THR A 91 0.17 -2.23 -21.88
N ASP A 92 0.69 -1.00 -21.85
CA ASP A 92 1.93 -0.68 -21.16
C ASP A 92 1.72 -0.87 -19.64
N PRO A 93 2.53 -1.69 -18.94
CA PRO A 93 2.34 -1.98 -17.51
C PRO A 93 2.30 -0.77 -16.59
N PHE A 94 2.96 0.33 -16.95
CA PHE A 94 3.02 1.55 -16.13
C PHE A 94 2.32 2.76 -16.77
N LYS A 95 1.47 2.50 -17.77
CA LYS A 95 0.52 3.47 -18.32
C LYS A 95 -0.89 2.97 -18.12
N PRO A 96 -1.57 3.40 -17.04
CA PRO A 96 -2.88 2.88 -16.69
C PRO A 96 -3.91 3.15 -17.78
N GLU A 97 -4.60 2.12 -18.22
CA GLU A 97 -5.68 2.19 -19.20
C GLU A 97 -6.99 1.65 -18.64
N ILE A 98 -8.10 2.29 -18.98
CA ILE A 98 -9.41 1.82 -18.61
C ILE A 98 -10.03 1.09 -19.79
N ILE A 99 -10.21 -0.21 -19.65
CA ILE A 99 -10.81 -1.08 -20.65
C ILE A 99 -12.03 -1.77 -20.02
N ASP A 100 -13.20 -1.62 -20.60
CA ASP A 100 -14.46 -2.20 -20.12
C ASP A 100 -14.74 -1.91 -18.62
N GLY A 101 -14.42 -0.69 -18.18
CA GLY A 101 -14.61 -0.25 -16.80
C GLY A 101 -13.63 -0.82 -15.77
N ARG A 102 -12.52 -1.41 -16.20
CA ARG A 102 -11.42 -1.92 -15.37
C ARG A 102 -10.14 -1.17 -15.68
N LEU A 103 -9.38 -0.84 -14.65
CA LEU A 103 -8.07 -0.20 -14.80
C LEU A 103 -6.99 -1.28 -14.91
N PHE A 104 -6.29 -1.29 -16.03
CA PHE A 104 -5.20 -2.23 -16.33
C PHE A 104 -3.86 -1.53 -16.16
N ALA A 105 -3.06 -2.01 -15.21
CA ALA A 105 -1.66 -1.66 -15.04
C ALA A 105 -1.02 -2.52 -13.94
N ARG A 106 0.31 -2.58 -13.86
CA ARG A 106 1.03 -3.22 -12.75
C ARG A 106 0.80 -2.42 -11.45
N GLY A 107 0.36 -3.09 -10.37
CA GLY A 107 0.05 -2.45 -9.10
C GLY A 107 -1.37 -1.90 -8.98
N SER A 108 -2.18 -1.91 -10.06
CA SER A 108 -3.55 -1.39 -10.01
C SER A 108 -4.49 -2.20 -9.09
N GLY A 109 -4.19 -3.48 -8.88
CA GLY A 109 -4.89 -4.35 -7.94
C GLY A 109 -4.03 -4.67 -6.71
N ASP A 110 -2.76 -4.98 -6.93
CA ASP A 110 -1.77 -5.46 -5.99
C ASP A 110 -0.57 -4.50 -5.95
N ASN A 111 -0.40 -3.59 -4.95
CA ASN A 111 -1.43 -3.28 -3.93
C ASN A 111 -1.67 -1.76 -3.83
N LYS A 112 -1.34 -0.98 -4.88
CA LYS A 112 -1.57 0.48 -4.89
C LYS A 112 -3.05 0.85 -4.75
N ALA A 113 -3.96 -0.05 -5.17
CA ALA A 113 -5.39 0.10 -4.89
C ALA A 113 -5.70 0.06 -3.38
N GLY A 114 -5.01 -0.77 -2.61
CA GLY A 114 -5.10 -0.82 -1.16
C GLY A 114 -4.66 0.50 -0.52
N VAL A 115 -3.54 1.05 -0.98
CA VAL A 115 -3.04 2.36 -0.55
C VAL A 115 -4.08 3.46 -0.79
N VAL A 116 -4.63 3.54 -2.01
CA VAL A 116 -5.65 4.53 -2.39
C VAL A 116 -6.93 4.32 -1.59
N THR A 117 -7.32 3.07 -1.33
CA THR A 117 -8.48 2.75 -0.49
C THR A 117 -8.31 3.30 0.92
N HIS A 118 -7.17 3.07 1.56
CA HIS A 118 -6.88 3.61 2.88
C HIS A 118 -6.85 5.13 2.89
N TYR A 119 -6.21 5.74 1.89
CA TYR A 119 -6.18 7.20 1.76
C TYR A 119 -7.58 7.80 1.65
N GLU A 120 -8.45 7.26 0.79
CA GLU A 120 -9.81 7.78 0.59
C GLU A 120 -10.71 7.58 1.82
N VAL A 121 -10.54 6.48 2.54
CA VAL A 121 -11.25 6.25 3.81
C VAL A 121 -10.81 7.28 4.85
N VAL A 122 -9.51 7.50 5.02
CA VAL A 122 -8.98 8.50 5.95
C VAL A 122 -9.46 9.89 5.57
N LYS A 123 -9.29 10.32 4.31
CA LYS A 123 -9.74 11.61 3.79
C LYS A 123 -11.23 11.88 4.09
N LYS A 124 -12.05 10.84 4.01
CA LYS A 124 -13.49 10.96 4.24
C LYS A 124 -13.86 11.04 5.73
N LEU A 125 -13.12 10.38 6.59
CA LEU A 125 -13.49 10.20 8.00
C LEU A 125 -12.69 11.07 8.97
N ILE A 126 -11.63 11.74 8.52
CA ILE A 126 -10.62 12.36 9.40
C ILE A 126 -11.22 13.39 10.39
N ASP A 127 -12.28 14.11 9.99
CA ASP A 127 -12.90 15.14 10.81
C ASP A 127 -13.79 14.58 11.95
N ASP A 128 -14.22 13.32 11.85
CA ASP A 128 -15.13 12.68 12.80
C ASP A 128 -14.81 11.18 13.02
N VAL A 129 -13.53 10.86 13.18
CA VAL A 129 -13.11 9.48 13.42
C VAL A 129 -13.05 9.20 14.93
N PRO A 130 -13.75 8.16 15.43
CA PRO A 130 -13.78 7.88 16.87
C PRO A 130 -12.57 7.10 17.40
N VAL A 131 -11.56 6.87 16.55
CA VAL A 131 -10.36 6.08 16.85
C VAL A 131 -9.09 6.84 16.45
N ASN A 132 -7.96 6.44 17.01
CA ASN A 132 -6.67 6.82 16.44
C ASN A 132 -6.44 6.02 15.15
N ILE A 133 -5.90 6.68 14.13
CA ILE A 133 -5.50 6.02 12.90
C ILE A 133 -3.98 6.04 12.81
N LYS A 134 -3.41 4.88 12.52
CA LYS A 134 -2.03 4.70 12.09
C LYS A 134 -2.01 4.08 10.70
N ILE A 135 -1.01 4.43 9.92
CA ILE A 135 -0.78 3.94 8.56
C ILE A 135 0.59 3.29 8.50
N PHE A 136 0.66 2.13 7.92
CA PHE A 136 1.90 1.49 7.51
C PHE A 136 1.78 1.04 6.06
N ILE A 137 2.53 1.69 5.17
CA ILE A 137 2.63 1.28 3.77
C ILE A 137 4.04 0.76 3.52
N GLU A 138 4.16 -0.53 3.31
CA GLU A 138 5.41 -1.24 3.13
C GLU A 138 5.98 -1.06 1.72
N GLY A 139 7.29 -1.17 1.57
CA GLY A 139 8.00 -1.02 0.28
C GLY A 139 8.79 -2.26 -0.15
N GLU A 140 8.57 -3.44 0.47
CA GLU A 140 9.30 -4.67 0.16
C GLU A 140 8.45 -5.96 0.29
N GLU A 141 7.12 -5.84 0.24
CA GLU A 141 6.21 -6.99 0.35
C GLU A 141 6.47 -8.01 -0.75
N GLU A 142 6.62 -7.54 -1.97
CA GLU A 142 6.77 -8.34 -3.20
C GLU A 142 8.11 -9.09 -3.31
N ILE A 143 9.00 -8.88 -2.37
CA ILE A 143 10.24 -9.67 -2.19
C ILE A 143 10.23 -10.48 -0.89
N GLY A 144 9.06 -10.62 -0.26
CA GLY A 144 8.83 -11.42 0.93
C GLY A 144 9.20 -10.74 2.25
N SER A 145 9.21 -9.40 2.29
CA SER A 145 9.41 -8.58 3.50
C SER A 145 10.64 -9.01 4.32
N PRO A 146 11.84 -9.14 3.73
CA PRO A 146 12.99 -9.76 4.39
C PRO A 146 13.45 -9.05 5.66
N PHE A 147 13.14 -7.76 5.79
CA PHE A 147 13.54 -6.93 6.92
C PHE A 147 12.35 -6.47 7.79
N MET A 148 11.17 -7.05 7.62
CA MET A 148 9.96 -6.70 8.37
C MET A 148 10.15 -6.80 9.88
N ALA A 149 10.79 -7.86 10.36
CA ALA A 149 11.01 -8.06 11.79
C ALA A 149 11.88 -6.94 12.40
N GLU A 150 12.95 -6.55 11.71
CA GLU A 150 13.83 -5.43 12.08
C GLU A 150 13.05 -4.10 12.05
N PHE A 151 12.30 -3.86 10.99
CA PHE A 151 11.50 -2.66 10.83
C PHE A 151 10.45 -2.49 11.94
N ILE A 152 9.75 -3.58 12.29
CA ILE A 152 8.74 -3.57 13.37
C ILE A 152 9.40 -3.26 14.72
N GLU A 153 10.55 -3.86 15.03
CA GLU A 153 11.24 -3.62 16.30
C GLU A 153 11.71 -2.17 16.44
N GLU A 154 12.26 -1.59 15.36
CA GLU A 154 12.70 -0.19 15.33
C GLU A 154 11.54 0.82 15.37
N ASN A 155 10.34 0.42 14.91
CA ASN A 155 9.18 1.28 14.79
C ASN A 155 7.99 0.85 15.68
N LYS A 156 8.22 0.06 16.70
CA LYS A 156 7.20 -0.57 17.54
C LYS A 156 6.14 0.41 18.04
N GLU A 157 6.55 1.56 18.58
CA GLU A 157 5.63 2.58 19.09
C GLU A 157 4.73 3.16 17.98
N ASN A 158 5.25 3.28 16.76
CA ASN A 158 4.49 3.77 15.61
C ASN A 158 3.51 2.72 15.06
N LEU A 159 3.76 1.43 15.32
CA LEU A 159 3.00 0.32 14.76
C LEU A 159 2.03 -0.32 15.76
N GLU A 160 2.21 -0.08 17.07
CA GLU A 160 1.32 -0.62 18.10
C GLU A 160 -0.12 -0.16 17.85
N ALA A 161 -1.06 -1.13 17.81
CA ALA A 161 -2.46 -0.90 17.53
C ALA A 161 -3.35 -1.96 18.19
N ASP A 162 -4.62 -1.65 18.40
CA ASP A 162 -5.62 -2.61 18.88
C ASP A 162 -6.16 -3.49 17.75
N VAL A 163 -6.21 -2.95 16.53
CA VAL A 163 -6.72 -3.63 15.33
C VAL A 163 -5.84 -3.29 14.13
N ILE A 164 -5.55 -4.28 13.30
CA ILE A 164 -4.88 -4.11 12.02
C ILE A 164 -5.87 -4.43 10.91
N VAL A 165 -5.97 -3.53 9.93
CA VAL A 165 -6.74 -3.71 8.70
C VAL A 165 -5.77 -3.81 7.53
N ILE A 166 -5.76 -4.96 6.87
CA ILE A 166 -4.90 -5.24 5.72
C ILE A 166 -5.74 -5.12 4.46
N ALA A 167 -5.42 -4.16 3.59
CA ALA A 167 -6.09 -3.97 2.29
C ALA A 167 -5.28 -4.62 1.16
N ASP A 168 -5.02 -5.93 1.33
CA ASP A 168 -4.23 -6.74 0.41
C ASP A 168 -4.93 -8.08 0.11
N SER A 169 -6.20 -7.97 -0.23
CA SER A 169 -7.01 -9.11 -0.65
C SER A 169 -8.10 -8.68 -1.62
N GLY A 170 -8.47 -9.59 -2.52
CA GLY A 170 -9.51 -9.35 -3.52
C GLY A 170 -10.90 -9.66 -3.02
N ASN A 171 -11.89 -9.05 -3.65
CA ASN A 171 -13.29 -9.47 -3.52
C ASN A 171 -13.55 -10.75 -4.35
N ILE A 172 -14.49 -11.58 -3.91
CA ILE A 172 -14.91 -12.79 -4.66
C ILE A 172 -15.36 -12.44 -6.09
N LYS A 173 -16.02 -11.29 -6.24
CA LYS A 173 -16.36 -10.69 -7.54
C LYS A 173 -16.62 -9.21 -7.41
N SER A 174 -16.56 -8.50 -8.54
CA SER A 174 -16.88 -7.06 -8.59
C SER A 174 -18.28 -6.79 -8.01
N GLY A 175 -18.38 -5.75 -7.17
CA GLY A 175 -19.63 -5.33 -6.53
C GLY A 175 -20.08 -6.17 -5.33
N VAL A 176 -19.29 -7.18 -4.91
CA VAL A 176 -19.56 -7.97 -3.70
C VAL A 176 -18.46 -7.73 -2.67
N PRO A 177 -18.71 -6.86 -1.67
CA PRO A 177 -17.76 -6.64 -0.58
C PRO A 177 -17.45 -7.96 0.12
N THR A 178 -16.15 -8.20 0.36
CA THR A 178 -15.67 -9.45 0.95
C THR A 178 -14.70 -9.11 2.08
N ILE A 179 -14.83 -9.82 3.20
CA ILE A 179 -13.86 -9.79 4.30
C ILE A 179 -13.20 -11.17 4.35
N THR A 180 -11.88 -11.20 4.17
CA THR A 180 -11.08 -12.41 4.33
C THR A 180 -10.89 -12.68 5.82
N THR A 181 -11.36 -13.84 6.29
CA THR A 181 -11.32 -14.21 7.72
C THR A 181 -10.21 -15.21 8.04
N SER A 182 -9.59 -15.80 7.02
CA SER A 182 -8.48 -16.73 7.18
C SER A 182 -7.66 -16.82 5.90
N LEU A 183 -6.38 -17.14 6.05
CA LEU A 183 -5.46 -17.37 4.94
C LEU A 183 -4.94 -18.81 5.00
N ARG A 184 -4.61 -19.35 3.82
CA ARG A 184 -3.88 -20.62 3.72
C ARG A 184 -2.41 -20.42 4.07
N GLY A 185 -1.75 -21.47 4.52
CA GLY A 185 -0.29 -21.52 4.60
C GLY A 185 0.33 -21.64 3.20
N LEU A 186 1.60 -21.30 3.12
CA LEU A 186 2.46 -21.48 1.95
C LEU A 186 3.65 -22.35 2.33
N VAL A 187 3.99 -23.30 1.46
CA VAL A 187 5.26 -24.05 1.51
C VAL A 187 5.88 -23.94 0.12
N ASP A 188 7.08 -23.44 0.05
CA ASP A 188 7.87 -23.36 -1.18
C ASP A 188 9.06 -24.32 -1.09
N GLY A 189 9.53 -24.80 -2.25
CA GLY A 189 10.65 -25.75 -2.34
C GLY A 189 11.30 -25.73 -3.71
N ILE A 190 12.63 -25.81 -3.72
CA ILE A 190 13.44 -25.93 -4.92
C ILE A 190 13.89 -27.40 -5.03
N ILE A 191 13.55 -28.06 -6.14
CA ILE A 191 14.07 -29.38 -6.49
C ILE A 191 15.26 -29.16 -7.41
N VAL A 192 16.44 -29.61 -6.99
CA VAL A 192 17.71 -29.54 -7.73
C VAL A 192 18.02 -30.92 -8.32
#